data_3127a8b693ab35d2931dd8497f211f24
#
_entry.id   3127a8b693ab35d2931dd8497f211f24
#
_cell.length_a   1.000
_cell.length_b   1.000
_cell.length_c   1.000
_cell.angle_alpha   90.00
_cell.angle_beta   90.00
_cell.angle_gamma   90.00
#
_symmetry.space_group_name_H-M   'P 1'
#
loop_
_entity.id
_entity.type
_entity.pdbx_description
1 polymer ?
#
loop_
_entity_poly.entity_id
_entity_poly.type
_entity_poly.pdbx_seq_one_letter_code
_entity_poly.pdbx_strand_id
1 'polypeptide(L)'
;MNVAFGEIWLVSLRENYQIGVSKKMITTKERELGTRFTYINIVATLINFVFLAFVIGPDEIGYNESFGALLGLVGLAQGVTFLGIIRLSGKLFNSDENPLLAGAVAVTYGVAIVGLMFALTPTFIANGFSVRGISADTVNDLSFYLNFTQFLFAAFWIGQVVRADVGQLPSGAKIVGNAQAYGSAAVLLAFYFGVIGQSLFVPALALFGIVLYPAFIY
;
A
#
# COMPACT_ATOMS: atom_id res chain seq x y z
N MET A 1 5.14 11.15 21.32
CA MET A 1 3.95 11.90 20.80
C MET A 1 3.26 10.96 19.83
N ASN A 2 2.41 10.08 20.38
CA ASN A 2 1.77 8.99 19.65
C ASN A 2 0.36 9.43 19.29
N VAL A 3 0.21 10.05 18.13
CA VAL A 3 -1.12 10.29 17.57
C VAL A 3 -1.29 9.27 16.47
N ALA A 4 -1.89 8.14 16.83
CA ALA A 4 -2.20 7.06 15.93
C ALA A 4 -3.22 7.49 14.88
N PHE A 5 -3.17 6.96 13.68
CA PHE A 5 -4.21 7.10 12.66
C PHE A 5 -5.59 6.69 13.25
N GLY A 6 -5.58 5.74 14.20
CA GLY A 6 -6.75 5.41 15.01
C GLY A 6 -7.29 6.61 15.81
N GLU A 7 -6.45 7.53 16.28
CA GLU A 7 -6.88 8.76 16.94
C GLU A 7 -7.26 9.86 15.94
N ILE A 8 -6.63 9.90 14.75
CA ILE A 8 -7.07 10.78 13.65
C ILE A 8 -8.51 10.47 13.27
N TRP A 9 -8.85 9.19 13.23
CA TRP A 9 -10.23 8.74 13.03
C TRP A 9 -11.16 9.19 14.16
N LEU A 10 -10.64 9.42 15.36
CA LEU A 10 -11.40 9.89 16.53
C LEU A 10 -11.55 11.42 16.56
N VAL A 11 -10.53 12.18 16.20
CA VAL A 11 -10.53 13.66 16.22
C VAL A 11 -11.43 14.23 15.15
N SER A 12 -11.48 13.63 13.93
CA SER A 12 -12.32 14.11 12.82
C SER A 12 -13.81 14.15 13.14
N LEU A 13 -14.26 13.49 14.21
CA LEU A 13 -15.66 13.51 14.62
C LEU A 13 -16.02 14.63 15.60
N ARG A 14 -15.08 15.19 16.34
CA ARG A 14 -15.38 16.21 17.33
C ARG A 14 -15.60 17.60 16.73
N GLU A 15 -14.91 17.90 15.63
CA GLU A 15 -14.92 19.24 15.04
C GLU A 15 -15.93 19.43 13.90
N ASN A 16 -16.44 18.36 13.29
CA ASN A 16 -17.35 18.44 12.13
C ASN A 16 -18.81 18.78 12.47
N TYR A 17 -19.13 19.10 13.71
CA TYR A 17 -20.51 19.45 14.10
C TYR A 17 -20.93 20.88 13.69
N GLN A 18 -20.01 21.70 13.14
CA GLN A 18 -20.31 23.12 12.92
C GLN A 18 -20.29 23.64 11.48
N ILE A 19 -20.00 22.81 10.48
CA ILE A 19 -20.01 23.29 9.08
C ILE A 19 -21.04 22.49 8.29
N GLY A 20 -22.11 23.15 7.89
CA GLY A 20 -23.31 22.60 7.23
C GLY A 20 -23.07 22.05 5.80
N VAL A 21 -22.02 21.26 5.58
CA VAL A 21 -21.84 20.46 4.38
C VAL A 21 -22.24 19.03 4.73
N SER A 22 -23.18 18.46 3.98
CA SER A 22 -23.61 17.05 4.10
C SER A 22 -22.42 16.11 3.78
N LYS A 23 -21.44 16.02 4.68
CA LYS A 23 -20.36 15.05 4.58
C LYS A 23 -20.96 13.67 4.78
N LYS A 24 -20.75 12.80 3.83
CA LYS A 24 -21.03 11.37 3.94
C LYS A 24 -20.13 10.80 5.05
N MET A 25 -20.66 10.83 6.30
CA MET A 25 -19.89 10.43 7.47
C MET A 25 -19.57 8.94 7.42
N ILE A 26 -18.32 8.61 7.67
CA ILE A 26 -17.91 7.22 7.89
C ILE A 26 -18.59 6.70 9.15
N THR A 27 -19.25 5.57 9.05
CA THR A 27 -19.93 4.93 10.18
C THR A 27 -18.92 4.40 11.21
N THR A 28 -19.35 4.22 12.46
CA THR A 28 -18.51 3.59 13.50
C THR A 28 -17.98 2.22 13.08
N LYS A 29 -18.80 1.42 12.39
CA LYS A 29 -18.39 0.11 11.86
C LYS A 29 -17.30 0.23 10.79
N GLU A 30 -17.42 1.19 9.88
CA GLU A 30 -16.41 1.44 8.84
C GLU A 30 -15.10 1.91 9.45
N ARG A 31 -15.15 2.69 10.53
CA ARG A 31 -13.98 3.11 11.28
C ARG A 31 -13.26 1.93 11.93
N GLU A 32 -13.98 1.12 12.70
CA GLU A 32 -13.41 -0.08 13.32
C GLU A 32 -12.79 -1.01 12.27
N LEU A 33 -13.47 -1.18 11.14
CA LEU A 33 -12.96 -1.98 10.03
C LEU A 33 -11.69 -1.37 9.44
N GLY A 34 -11.64 -0.05 9.24
CA GLY A 34 -10.46 0.66 8.77
C GLY A 34 -9.26 0.47 9.71
N THR A 35 -9.48 0.62 11.01
CA THR A 35 -8.45 0.38 12.03
C THR A 35 -7.91 -1.05 11.96
N ARG A 36 -8.80 -2.05 11.87
CA ARG A 36 -8.39 -3.46 11.74
C ARG A 36 -7.59 -3.69 10.45
N PHE A 37 -8.05 -3.15 9.33
CA PHE A 37 -7.32 -3.24 8.05
C PHE A 37 -5.93 -2.62 8.14
N THR A 38 -5.80 -1.47 8.79
CA THR A 38 -4.51 -0.80 8.99
C THR A 38 -3.55 -1.70 9.78
N TYR A 39 -3.97 -2.25 10.92
CA TYR A 39 -3.13 -3.13 11.72
C TYR A 39 -2.72 -4.39 10.96
N ILE A 40 -3.66 -5.07 10.31
CA ILE A 40 -3.36 -6.29 9.54
C ILE A 40 -2.40 -5.96 8.39
N ASN A 41 -2.61 -4.84 7.69
CA ASN A 41 -1.76 -4.43 6.59
C ASN A 41 -0.34 -4.13 7.05
N ILE A 42 -0.16 -3.40 8.16
CA ILE A 42 1.17 -3.11 8.74
C ILE A 42 1.88 -4.42 9.11
N VAL A 43 1.21 -5.31 9.83
CA VAL A 43 1.80 -6.60 10.25
C VAL A 43 2.17 -7.43 9.03
N ALA A 44 1.30 -7.55 8.03
CA ALA A 44 1.56 -8.28 6.81
C ALA A 44 2.75 -7.67 6.02
N THR A 45 2.81 -6.35 5.94
CA THR A 45 3.93 -5.63 5.31
C THR A 45 5.25 -5.94 6.01
N LEU A 46 5.28 -5.85 7.35
CA LEU A 46 6.47 -6.16 8.14
C LEU A 46 6.91 -7.62 7.97
N ILE A 47 5.98 -8.56 8.00
CA ILE A 47 6.27 -9.98 7.78
C ILE A 47 6.88 -10.17 6.39
N ASN A 48 6.28 -9.63 5.33
CA ASN A 48 6.79 -9.73 3.97
C ASN A 48 8.22 -9.20 3.87
N PHE A 49 8.51 -8.04 4.44
CA PHE A 49 9.86 -7.46 4.40
C PHE A 49 10.88 -8.25 5.23
N VAL A 50 10.50 -8.73 6.42
CA VAL A 50 11.40 -9.58 7.24
C VAL A 50 11.74 -10.86 6.49
N PHE A 51 10.75 -11.52 5.89
CA PHE A 51 11.02 -12.73 5.09
C PHE A 51 11.90 -12.44 3.89
N LEU A 52 11.64 -11.37 3.14
CA LEU A 52 12.45 -10.98 1.98
C LEU A 52 13.89 -10.62 2.39
N ALA A 53 14.07 -9.89 3.48
CA ALA A 53 15.39 -9.40 3.88
C ALA A 53 16.27 -10.47 4.57
N PHE A 54 15.68 -11.36 5.40
CA PHE A 54 16.43 -12.21 6.31
C PHE A 54 16.28 -13.71 6.05
N VAL A 55 15.24 -14.15 5.37
CA VAL A 55 14.96 -15.56 5.16
C VAL A 55 15.25 -15.99 3.72
N ILE A 56 14.82 -15.19 2.75
CA ILE A 56 14.93 -15.53 1.32
C ILE A 56 16.21 -14.96 0.72
N GLY A 57 16.68 -13.82 1.22
CA GLY A 57 17.81 -13.09 0.66
C GLY A 57 17.45 -12.30 -0.61
N PRO A 58 18.29 -11.31 -0.96
CA PRO A 58 18.01 -10.42 -2.10
C PRO A 58 18.11 -11.12 -3.46
N ASP A 59 18.87 -12.20 -3.57
CA ASP A 59 19.11 -12.91 -4.84
C ASP A 59 17.98 -13.90 -5.19
N GLU A 60 17.12 -14.23 -4.21
CA GLU A 60 16.01 -15.18 -4.35
C GLU A 60 14.65 -14.47 -4.27
N ILE A 61 14.63 -13.16 -4.44
CA ILE A 61 13.38 -12.37 -4.42
C ILE A 61 12.46 -12.85 -5.54
N GLY A 62 11.34 -13.42 -5.14
CA GLY A 62 10.25 -13.80 -6.03
C GLY A 62 9.79 -15.24 -5.92
N TYR A 63 10.65 -16.19 -5.61
CA TYR A 63 10.22 -17.58 -5.51
C TYR A 63 11.03 -18.39 -4.50
N ASN A 64 10.37 -18.85 -3.44
CA ASN A 64 10.92 -19.83 -2.53
C ASN A 64 9.85 -20.90 -2.26
N GLU A 65 10.11 -22.14 -2.70
CA GLU A 65 9.17 -23.25 -2.56
C GLU A 65 8.75 -23.51 -1.11
N SER A 66 9.69 -23.38 -0.17
CA SER A 66 9.46 -23.68 1.25
C SER A 66 8.54 -22.67 1.93
N PHE A 67 8.54 -21.42 1.50
CA PHE A 67 7.78 -20.32 2.12
C PHE A 67 6.73 -19.70 1.20
N GLY A 68 6.64 -20.15 -0.05
CA GLY A 68 5.73 -19.58 -1.06
C GLY A 68 4.28 -19.56 -0.63
N ALA A 69 3.80 -20.63 0.03
CA ALA A 69 2.43 -20.69 0.54
C ALA A 69 2.17 -19.66 1.65
N LEU A 70 3.12 -19.51 2.60
CA LEU A 70 3.02 -18.54 3.68
C LEU A 70 3.06 -17.12 3.16
N LEU A 71 4.02 -16.81 2.28
CA LEU A 71 4.14 -15.50 1.65
C LEU A 71 2.92 -15.16 0.80
N GLY A 72 2.35 -16.14 0.10
CA GLY A 72 1.11 -15.98 -0.65
C GLY A 72 -0.06 -15.59 0.25
N LEU A 73 -0.23 -16.25 1.41
CA LEU A 73 -1.29 -15.90 2.37
C LEU A 73 -1.08 -14.52 3.01
N VAL A 74 0.16 -14.18 3.35
CA VAL A 74 0.51 -12.85 3.87
C VAL A 74 0.27 -11.78 2.80
N GLY A 75 0.65 -12.04 1.55
CA GLY A 75 0.38 -11.17 0.40
C GLY A 75 -1.11 -10.96 0.15
N LEU A 76 -1.93 -12.01 0.28
CA LEU A 76 -3.39 -11.91 0.22
C LEU A 76 -3.94 -11.01 1.34
N ALA A 77 -3.52 -11.24 2.58
CA ALA A 77 -3.96 -10.43 3.71
C ALA A 77 -3.58 -8.96 3.52
N GLN A 78 -2.35 -8.70 3.06
CA GLN A 78 -1.88 -7.36 2.73
C GLN A 78 -2.71 -6.72 1.60
N GLY A 79 -2.94 -7.43 0.50
CA GLY A 79 -3.69 -6.93 -0.64
C GLY A 79 -5.15 -6.61 -0.31
N VAL A 80 -5.86 -7.52 0.37
CA VAL A 80 -7.25 -7.32 0.78
C VAL A 80 -7.39 -6.12 1.72
N THR A 81 -6.51 -6.02 2.72
CA THR A 81 -6.54 -4.90 3.66
C THR A 81 -6.15 -3.57 3.01
N PHE A 82 -5.21 -3.58 2.07
CA PHE A 82 -4.85 -2.42 1.27
C PHE A 82 -6.03 -1.91 0.43
N LEU A 83 -6.76 -2.80 -0.24
CA LEU A 83 -7.99 -2.44 -0.96
C LEU A 83 -9.02 -1.78 -0.02
N GLY A 84 -9.18 -2.32 1.19
CA GLY A 84 -10.04 -1.74 2.21
C GLY A 84 -9.63 -0.33 2.63
N ILE A 85 -8.34 -0.12 2.86
CA ILE A 85 -7.76 1.19 3.22
C ILE A 85 -7.99 2.22 2.11
N ILE A 86 -7.69 1.87 0.84
CA ILE A 86 -7.90 2.76 -0.31
C ILE A 86 -9.37 3.17 -0.40
N ARG A 87 -10.29 2.22 -0.31
CA ARG A 87 -11.72 2.48 -0.39
C ARG A 87 -12.21 3.40 0.74
N LEU A 88 -11.79 3.13 1.98
CA LEU A 88 -12.18 3.92 3.13
C LEU A 88 -11.57 5.32 3.10
N SER A 89 -10.33 5.48 2.63
CA SER A 89 -9.72 6.79 2.44
C SER A 89 -10.49 7.64 1.43
N GLY A 90 -10.94 7.05 0.32
CA GLY A 90 -11.78 7.74 -0.65
C GLY A 90 -13.05 8.31 -0.03
N LYS A 91 -13.70 7.53 0.86
CA LYS A 91 -14.86 8.02 1.61
C LYS A 91 -14.51 9.11 2.63
N LEU A 92 -13.41 8.93 3.36
CA LEU A 92 -12.98 9.86 4.41
C LEU A 92 -12.64 11.23 3.85
N PHE A 93 -11.93 11.28 2.74
CA PHE A 93 -11.48 12.51 2.09
C PHE A 93 -12.41 12.99 0.96
N ASN A 94 -13.64 12.47 0.93
CA ASN A 94 -14.70 12.90 0.01
C ASN A 94 -14.27 12.87 -1.47
N SER A 95 -13.82 11.69 -1.94
CA SER A 95 -13.38 11.51 -3.33
C SER A 95 -14.46 11.86 -4.36
N ASP A 96 -15.75 11.80 -3.99
CA ASP A 96 -16.87 12.16 -4.86
C ASP A 96 -16.83 13.65 -5.26
N GLU A 97 -16.21 14.52 -4.46
CA GLU A 97 -16.06 15.96 -4.73
C GLU A 97 -14.67 16.33 -5.25
N ASN A 98 -13.73 15.36 -5.26
CA ASN A 98 -12.35 15.57 -5.72
C ASN A 98 -12.00 14.61 -6.85
N PRO A 99 -12.10 15.02 -8.14
CA PRO A 99 -11.86 14.15 -9.29
C PRO A 99 -10.45 13.54 -9.33
N LEU A 100 -9.42 14.25 -8.86
CA LEU A 100 -8.05 13.72 -8.82
C LEU A 100 -7.91 12.63 -7.76
N LEU A 101 -8.50 12.81 -6.60
CA LEU A 101 -8.54 11.78 -5.56
C LEU A 101 -9.37 10.58 -6.02
N ALA A 102 -10.54 10.81 -6.65
CA ALA A 102 -11.37 9.74 -7.20
C ALA A 102 -10.58 8.92 -8.23
N GLY A 103 -9.88 9.58 -9.15
CA GLY A 103 -9.01 8.93 -10.12
C GLY A 103 -7.88 8.13 -9.45
N ALA A 104 -7.20 8.72 -8.47
CA ALA A 104 -6.13 8.06 -7.72
C ALA A 104 -6.64 6.82 -6.99
N VAL A 105 -7.79 6.91 -6.31
CA VAL A 105 -8.45 5.77 -5.64
C VAL A 105 -8.80 4.69 -6.65
N ALA A 106 -9.44 5.03 -7.76
CA ALA A 106 -9.87 4.07 -8.77
C ALA A 106 -8.69 3.31 -9.40
N VAL A 107 -7.65 4.03 -9.81
CA VAL A 107 -6.47 3.42 -10.47
C VAL A 107 -5.68 2.57 -9.47
N THR A 108 -5.41 3.09 -8.26
CA THR A 108 -4.68 2.34 -7.23
C THR A 108 -5.46 1.08 -6.81
N TYR A 109 -6.78 1.20 -6.68
CA TYR A 109 -7.65 0.06 -6.38
C TYR A 109 -7.60 -1.01 -7.48
N GLY A 110 -7.68 -0.59 -8.76
CA GLY A 110 -7.58 -1.49 -9.90
C GLY A 110 -6.24 -2.23 -9.96
N VAL A 111 -5.12 -1.50 -9.79
CA VAL A 111 -3.77 -2.11 -9.77
C VAL A 111 -3.60 -3.04 -8.57
N ALA A 112 -4.15 -2.68 -7.40
CA ALA A 112 -4.11 -3.55 -6.22
C ALA A 112 -4.91 -4.84 -6.40
N ILE A 113 -6.07 -4.82 -7.12
CA ILE A 113 -6.80 -6.03 -7.48
C ILE A 113 -5.94 -6.94 -8.37
N VAL A 114 -5.29 -6.38 -9.40
CA VAL A 114 -4.41 -7.17 -10.27
C VAL A 114 -3.24 -7.74 -9.45
N GLY A 115 -2.63 -6.95 -8.56
CA GLY A 115 -1.60 -7.44 -7.63
C GLY A 115 -2.08 -8.59 -6.75
N LEU A 116 -3.30 -8.50 -6.25
CA LEU A 116 -3.90 -9.55 -5.44
C LEU A 116 -4.09 -10.86 -6.22
N MET A 117 -4.46 -10.79 -7.50
CA MET A 117 -4.57 -11.98 -8.37
C MET A 117 -3.23 -12.70 -8.53
N PHE A 118 -2.12 -11.97 -8.50
CA PHE A 118 -0.77 -12.52 -8.60
C PHE A 118 -0.18 -12.97 -7.24
N ALA A 119 -0.76 -12.57 -6.12
CA ALA A 119 -0.22 -12.89 -4.79
C ALA A 119 -0.12 -14.40 -4.51
N LEU A 120 -1.02 -15.21 -5.07
CA LEU A 120 -1.02 -16.67 -4.94
C LEU A 120 -0.27 -17.40 -6.06
N THR A 121 0.17 -16.71 -7.08
CA THR A 121 0.82 -17.36 -8.24
C THR A 121 2.06 -18.15 -7.86
N PRO A 122 2.98 -17.64 -6.99
CA PRO A 122 4.13 -18.43 -6.53
C PRO A 122 3.72 -19.74 -5.86
N THR A 123 2.65 -19.71 -5.04
CA THR A 123 2.13 -20.91 -4.38
C THR A 123 1.61 -21.95 -5.38
N PHE A 124 0.91 -21.52 -6.42
CA PHE A 124 0.43 -22.42 -7.47
C PHE A 124 1.56 -23.05 -8.26
N ILE A 125 2.59 -22.28 -8.60
CA ILE A 125 3.77 -22.78 -9.32
C ILE A 125 4.51 -23.79 -8.45
N ALA A 126 4.71 -23.51 -7.15
CA ALA A 126 5.36 -24.44 -6.22
C ALA A 126 4.64 -25.79 -6.12
N ASN A 127 3.33 -25.79 -6.26
CA ASN A 127 2.52 -27.02 -6.25
C ASN A 127 2.36 -27.67 -7.64
N GLY A 128 3.21 -27.34 -8.60
CA GLY A 128 3.25 -27.97 -9.93
C GLY A 128 2.18 -27.46 -10.91
N PHE A 129 1.49 -26.37 -10.58
CA PHE A 129 0.59 -25.72 -11.54
C PHE A 129 1.42 -24.99 -12.60
N SER A 130 1.47 -25.54 -13.81
CA SER A 130 2.05 -24.82 -14.94
C SER A 130 0.94 -24.11 -15.72
N VAL A 131 1.09 -22.82 -15.94
CA VAL A 131 0.30 -22.10 -16.94
C VAL A 131 0.97 -22.37 -18.29
N ARG A 132 0.23 -22.92 -19.25
CA ARG A 132 0.76 -23.29 -20.58
C ARG A 132 1.58 -22.16 -21.19
N GLY A 133 2.87 -22.39 -21.41
CA GLY A 133 3.77 -21.47 -22.09
C GLY A 133 4.31 -20.32 -21.26
N ILE A 134 4.01 -20.25 -19.96
CA ILE A 134 4.56 -19.23 -19.07
C ILE A 134 5.57 -19.89 -18.12
N SER A 135 6.83 -19.48 -18.19
CA SER A 135 7.87 -19.94 -17.26
C SER A 135 7.73 -19.28 -15.90
N ALA A 136 8.29 -19.91 -14.86
CA ALA A 136 8.38 -19.32 -13.52
C ALA A 136 9.10 -17.96 -13.55
N ASP A 137 10.15 -17.83 -14.33
CA ASP A 137 10.90 -16.57 -14.51
C ASP A 137 10.01 -15.47 -15.06
N THR A 138 9.21 -15.77 -16.09
CA THR A 138 8.25 -14.80 -16.65
C THR A 138 7.24 -14.33 -15.62
N VAL A 139 6.77 -15.23 -14.74
CA VAL A 139 5.83 -14.86 -13.67
C VAL A 139 6.51 -13.98 -12.63
N ASN A 140 7.77 -14.28 -12.28
CA ASN A 140 8.54 -13.45 -11.35
C ASN A 140 8.78 -12.05 -11.91
N ASP A 141 9.16 -11.94 -13.17
CA ASP A 141 9.33 -10.64 -13.85
C ASP A 141 8.03 -9.85 -13.88
N LEU A 142 6.92 -10.48 -14.25
CA LEU A 142 5.61 -9.83 -14.25
C LEU A 142 5.20 -9.38 -12.85
N SER A 143 5.45 -10.19 -11.83
CA SER A 143 5.17 -9.86 -10.43
C SER A 143 6.00 -8.66 -9.97
N PHE A 144 7.28 -8.59 -10.38
CA PHE A 144 8.15 -7.46 -10.08
C PHE A 144 7.62 -6.16 -10.70
N TYR A 145 7.32 -6.16 -12.01
CA TYR A 145 6.77 -4.98 -12.69
C TYR A 145 5.43 -4.55 -12.12
N LEU A 146 4.59 -5.50 -11.74
CA LEU A 146 3.30 -5.23 -11.14
C LEU A 146 3.44 -4.58 -9.76
N ASN A 147 4.32 -5.11 -8.91
CA ASN A 147 4.62 -4.52 -7.60
C ASN A 147 5.20 -3.11 -7.75
N PHE A 148 6.11 -2.89 -8.69
CA PHE A 148 6.64 -1.58 -9.02
C PHE A 148 5.52 -0.58 -9.38
N THR A 149 4.64 -0.99 -10.28
CA THR A 149 3.49 -0.20 -10.71
C THR A 149 2.54 0.09 -9.54
N GLN A 150 2.29 -0.90 -8.68
CA GLN A 150 1.46 -0.75 -7.49
C GLN A 150 2.03 0.28 -6.51
N PHE A 151 3.35 0.28 -6.28
CA PHE A 151 4.00 1.28 -5.43
C PHE A 151 3.89 2.68 -6.02
N LEU A 152 4.04 2.84 -7.33
CA LEU A 152 3.91 4.15 -7.99
C LEU A 152 2.48 4.71 -7.85
N PHE A 153 1.47 3.88 -8.07
CA PHE A 153 0.08 4.32 -7.88
C PHE A 153 -0.29 4.53 -6.42
N ALA A 154 0.27 3.74 -5.49
CA ALA A 154 0.13 3.99 -4.06
C ALA A 154 0.73 5.36 -3.66
N ALA A 155 1.90 5.71 -4.21
CA ALA A 155 2.49 7.03 -4.01
C ALA A 155 1.58 8.15 -4.53
N PHE A 156 1.02 7.98 -5.73
CA PHE A 156 0.07 8.93 -6.30
C PHE A 156 -1.18 9.07 -5.42
N TRP A 157 -1.78 7.96 -4.99
CA TRP A 157 -2.94 7.96 -4.10
C TRP A 157 -2.64 8.69 -2.78
N ILE A 158 -1.54 8.37 -2.10
CA ILE A 158 -1.14 9.04 -0.86
C ILE A 158 -0.99 10.55 -1.09
N GLY A 159 -0.35 10.96 -2.17
CA GLY A 159 -0.19 12.37 -2.53
C GLY A 159 -1.54 13.06 -2.72
N GLN A 160 -2.54 12.41 -3.33
CA GLN A 160 -3.87 12.99 -3.48
C GLN A 160 -4.66 13.00 -2.17
N VAL A 161 -4.49 12.01 -1.29
CA VAL A 161 -5.07 12.01 0.07
C VAL A 161 -4.56 13.22 0.87
N VAL A 162 -3.24 13.45 0.87
CA VAL A 162 -2.64 14.59 1.58
C VAL A 162 -3.11 15.93 1.00
N ARG A 163 -3.28 16.02 -0.32
CA ARG A 163 -3.77 17.23 -1.00
C ARG A 163 -5.25 17.49 -0.75
N ALA A 164 -6.05 16.44 -0.70
CA ALA A 164 -7.49 16.54 -0.45
C ALA A 164 -7.83 16.84 1.02
N ASP A 165 -6.83 16.79 1.90
CA ASP A 165 -7.05 17.02 3.31
C ASP A 165 -7.44 18.47 3.63
N VAL A 166 -8.57 18.62 4.29
CA VAL A 166 -9.13 19.90 4.74
C VAL A 166 -8.92 20.11 6.26
N GLY A 167 -7.80 19.65 6.78
CA GLY A 167 -7.43 19.80 8.19
C GLY A 167 -7.77 18.58 9.06
N GLN A 168 -8.00 17.42 8.45
CA GLN A 168 -8.25 16.16 9.17
C GLN A 168 -6.94 15.46 9.55
N LEU A 169 -5.90 15.61 8.74
CA LEU A 169 -4.59 15.02 9.00
C LEU A 169 -3.76 15.91 9.91
N PRO A 170 -3.12 15.36 10.95
CA PRO A 170 -2.10 16.07 11.71
C PRO A 170 -0.94 16.52 10.81
N SER A 171 -0.27 17.61 11.19
CA SER A 171 0.88 18.12 10.42
C SER A 171 1.98 17.07 10.22
N GLY A 172 2.24 16.23 11.24
CA GLY A 172 3.17 15.11 11.13
C GLY A 172 2.78 14.09 10.06
N ALA A 173 1.50 13.70 9.99
CA ALA A 173 1.00 12.78 8.97
C ALA A 173 1.11 13.37 7.56
N LYS A 174 0.89 14.68 7.38
CA LYS A 174 1.10 15.35 6.09
C LYS A 174 2.56 15.32 5.65
N ILE A 175 3.50 15.55 6.58
CA ILE A 175 4.94 15.49 6.27
C ILE A 175 5.31 14.06 5.84
N VAL A 176 4.92 13.06 6.62
CA VAL A 176 5.19 11.64 6.31
C VAL A 176 4.52 11.24 5.00
N GLY A 177 3.26 11.61 4.78
CA GLY A 177 2.55 11.31 3.55
C GLY A 177 3.17 11.96 2.31
N ASN A 178 3.63 13.22 2.41
CA ASN A 178 4.36 13.87 1.33
C ASN A 178 5.72 13.20 1.07
N ALA A 179 6.48 12.88 2.12
CA ALA A 179 7.74 12.17 2.00
C ALA A 179 7.54 10.79 1.35
N GLN A 180 6.51 10.07 1.75
CA GLN A 180 6.13 8.80 1.16
C GLN A 180 5.75 8.96 -0.32
N ALA A 181 4.87 9.88 -0.65
CA ALA A 181 4.37 10.08 -2.01
C ALA A 181 5.47 10.52 -2.98
N TYR A 182 6.13 11.62 -2.68
CA TYR A 182 7.14 12.18 -3.59
C TYR A 182 8.46 11.42 -3.54
N GLY A 183 8.89 10.98 -2.35
CA GLY A 183 10.14 10.24 -2.17
C GLY A 183 10.08 8.87 -2.83
N SER A 184 9.03 8.09 -2.61
CA SER A 184 8.90 6.77 -3.25
C SER A 184 8.75 6.90 -4.77
N ALA A 185 7.96 7.86 -5.27
CA ALA A 185 7.84 8.09 -6.69
C ALA A 185 9.19 8.48 -7.33
N ALA A 186 9.95 9.37 -6.69
CA ALA A 186 11.27 9.78 -7.18
C ALA A 186 12.26 8.61 -7.23
N VAL A 187 12.31 7.77 -6.19
CA VAL A 187 13.18 6.58 -6.14
C VAL A 187 12.78 5.56 -7.20
N LEU A 188 11.48 5.29 -7.34
CA LEU A 188 10.97 4.37 -8.35
C LEU A 188 11.30 4.84 -9.76
N LEU A 189 11.08 6.10 -10.08
CA LEU A 189 11.40 6.67 -11.39
C LEU A 189 12.91 6.71 -11.64
N ALA A 190 13.72 7.08 -10.63
CA ALA A 190 15.19 7.07 -10.75
C ALA A 190 15.72 5.65 -11.03
N PHE A 191 15.15 4.63 -10.42
CA PHE A 191 15.48 3.24 -10.72
C PHE A 191 15.03 2.83 -12.12
N TYR A 192 13.80 3.17 -12.51
CA TYR A 192 13.25 2.87 -13.83
C TYR A 192 14.08 3.48 -14.97
N PHE A 193 14.57 4.70 -14.79
CA PHE A 193 15.43 5.38 -15.75
C PHE A 193 16.92 5.04 -15.62
N GLY A 194 17.27 4.09 -14.75
CA GLY A 194 18.65 3.66 -14.55
C GLY A 194 19.57 4.68 -13.87
N VAL A 195 18.99 5.70 -13.21
CA VAL A 195 19.75 6.71 -12.47
C VAL A 195 20.33 6.14 -11.18
N ILE A 196 19.65 5.20 -10.54
CA ILE A 196 20.12 4.46 -9.36
C ILE A 196 20.11 2.96 -9.63
N GLY A 197 21.09 2.26 -9.07
CA GLY A 197 21.18 0.79 -9.13
C GLY A 197 20.42 0.09 -8.00
N GLN A 198 20.36 -1.23 -8.06
CA GLN A 198 19.67 -2.07 -7.06
C GLN A 198 20.19 -1.85 -5.64
N SER A 199 21.49 -1.61 -5.46
CA SER A 199 22.13 -1.37 -4.15
C SER A 199 21.57 -0.16 -3.40
N LEU A 200 21.08 0.85 -4.10
CA LEU A 200 20.40 2.01 -3.52
C LEU A 200 18.88 1.86 -3.53
N PHE A 201 18.36 1.20 -4.56
CA PHE A 201 16.92 1.01 -4.71
C PHE A 201 16.32 0.17 -3.59
N VAL A 202 16.91 -0.98 -3.25
CA VAL A 202 16.38 -1.90 -2.23
C VAL A 202 16.30 -1.26 -0.84
N PRO A 203 17.36 -0.62 -0.30
CA PRO A 203 17.26 0.09 0.98
C PRO A 203 16.25 1.24 0.97
N ALA A 204 16.17 1.98 -0.13
CA ALA A 204 15.20 3.06 -0.25
C ALA A 204 13.76 2.53 -0.26
N LEU A 205 13.49 1.46 -1.02
CA LEU A 205 12.18 0.80 -1.04
C LEU A 205 11.79 0.28 0.35
N ALA A 206 12.77 -0.30 1.09
CA ALA A 206 12.56 -0.72 2.47
C ALA A 206 12.17 0.46 3.39
N LEU A 207 12.86 1.60 3.29
CA LEU A 207 12.51 2.81 4.03
C LEU A 207 11.07 3.24 3.77
N PHE A 208 10.67 3.31 2.50
CA PHE A 208 9.31 3.70 2.14
C PHE A 208 8.26 2.66 2.53
N GLY A 209 8.51 1.38 2.33
CA GLY A 209 7.57 0.30 2.61
C GLY A 209 7.46 -0.06 4.10
N ILE A 210 8.58 -0.06 4.84
CA ILE A 210 8.61 -0.52 6.24
C ILE A 210 8.39 0.63 7.22
N VAL A 211 8.88 1.84 6.91
CA VAL A 211 8.87 2.95 7.86
C VAL A 211 7.82 3.98 7.49
N LEU A 212 7.92 4.58 6.31
CA LEU A 212 7.08 5.73 5.97
C LEU A 212 5.64 5.34 5.66
N TYR A 213 5.42 4.24 4.93
CA TYR A 213 4.06 3.80 4.63
C TYR A 213 3.29 3.38 5.89
N PRO A 214 3.82 2.51 6.77
CA PRO A 214 3.16 2.23 8.05
C PRO A 214 2.95 3.47 8.92
N ALA A 215 3.93 4.38 8.98
CA ALA A 215 3.82 5.61 9.75
C ALA A 215 2.76 6.58 9.18
N PHE A 216 2.47 6.51 7.88
CA PHE A 216 1.41 7.30 7.26
C PHE A 216 0.02 6.71 7.52
N ILE A 217 -0.14 5.40 7.39
CA ILE A 217 -1.46 4.77 7.53
C ILE A 217 -1.86 4.51 8.99
N TYR A 218 -0.90 4.53 9.93
CA TYR A 218 -1.12 4.41 11.37
C TYR A 218 -1.49 5.75 12.01
#